data_0cf479950bcef5b7efb6ce83bcf0c86d
#
_entry.id   0cf479950bcef5b7efb6ce83bcf0c86d
#
_cell.length_a   1.000
_cell.length_b   1.000
_cell.length_c   1.000
_cell.angle_alpha   90.00
_cell.angle_beta   90.00
_cell.angle_gamma   90.00
#
_symmetry.space_group_name_H-M   'P 1'
#
loop_
_entity.id
_entity.type
_entity.pdbx_description
1 polymer ?
#
loop_
_entity_poly.entity_id
_entity_poly.type
_entity_poly.pdbx_seq_one_letter_code
_entity_poly.pdbx_strand_id
1 'polypeptide(L)'
;MSKRKKDIKMTIFIMVAGICLMVAGVIGIVTSRIDSREYKSSTDIRKISAVIVDFSTQDDKDDSGDVRYTTYKFKVSYVIDGKTYKGKYEERVWSSNYERKYTYDKLRKGDTIDVEVYKTSKGDYKLAPEGNPVGFLLYCAAIPVGLFFVVIMIYDIAKDNRKKKSENEMISKE
;
A
#
# COMPACT_ATOMS: atom_id res chain seq x y z
N MET A 1 25.80 2.99 29.82
CA MET A 1 24.37 2.63 29.66
C MET A 1 24.26 1.12 29.60
N SER A 2 23.59 0.46 30.55
CA SER A 2 23.61 -1.02 30.67
C SER A 2 23.01 -1.68 29.42
N LYS A 3 23.67 -2.75 28.93
CA LYS A 3 23.26 -3.61 27.81
C LYS A 3 21.76 -3.95 27.86
N ARG A 4 21.25 -4.22 29.06
CA ARG A 4 19.84 -4.55 29.35
C ARG A 4 18.83 -3.43 29.00
N LYS A 5 19.19 -2.14 29.21
CA LYS A 5 18.31 -1.01 28.82
C LYS A 5 18.19 -0.86 27.30
N LYS A 6 19.23 -1.25 26.55
CA LYS A 6 19.25 -1.23 25.09
C LYS A 6 18.35 -2.33 24.53
N ASP A 7 18.39 -3.51 25.14
CA ASP A 7 17.60 -4.67 24.71
C ASP A 7 16.08 -4.42 24.91
N ILE A 8 15.68 -3.84 26.05
CA ILE A 8 14.26 -3.49 26.30
C ILE A 8 13.74 -2.45 25.30
N LYS A 9 14.54 -1.42 24.98
CA LYS A 9 14.14 -0.41 24.01
C LYS A 9 13.96 -1.01 22.62
N MET A 10 14.84 -1.91 22.22
CA MET A 10 14.73 -2.60 20.93
C MET A 10 13.50 -3.51 20.85
N THR A 11 13.21 -4.23 21.93
CA THR A 11 11.98 -5.06 22.04
C THR A 11 10.71 -4.23 21.87
N ILE A 12 10.62 -3.10 22.59
CA ILE A 12 9.47 -2.18 22.49
C ILE A 12 9.36 -1.62 21.06
N PHE A 13 10.47 -1.24 20.45
CA PHE A 13 10.48 -0.69 19.09
C PHE A 13 9.95 -1.70 18.06
N ILE A 14 10.39 -2.96 18.12
CA ILE A 14 9.94 -4.04 17.21
C ILE A 14 8.44 -4.33 17.44
N MET A 15 7.98 -4.33 18.68
CA MET A 15 6.56 -4.53 18.99
C MET A 15 5.69 -3.40 18.41
N VAL A 16 6.10 -2.15 18.56
CA VAL A 16 5.40 -0.98 17.99
C VAL A 16 5.39 -1.06 16.46
N ALA A 17 6.51 -1.40 15.83
CA ALA A 17 6.59 -1.58 14.38
C ALA A 17 5.63 -2.68 13.89
N GLY A 18 5.54 -3.80 14.60
CA GLY A 18 4.59 -4.87 14.29
C GLY A 18 3.13 -4.42 14.38
N ILE A 19 2.78 -3.67 15.39
CA ILE A 19 1.43 -3.08 15.55
C ILE A 19 1.12 -2.10 14.40
N CYS A 20 2.06 -1.22 14.06
CA CYS A 20 1.91 -0.28 12.94
C CYS A 20 1.67 -1.00 11.61
N LEU A 21 2.38 -2.10 11.36
CA LEU A 21 2.18 -2.92 10.15
C LEU A 21 0.78 -3.54 10.11
N MET A 22 0.28 -4.07 11.23
CA MET A 22 -1.08 -4.61 11.29
C MET A 22 -2.13 -3.53 11.02
N VAL A 23 -2.01 -2.36 11.65
CA VAL A 23 -2.94 -1.25 11.46
C VAL A 23 -2.91 -0.77 10.01
N ALA A 24 -1.73 -0.59 9.41
CA ALA A 24 -1.60 -0.21 8.02
C ALA A 24 -2.23 -1.24 7.07
N GLY A 25 -2.03 -2.54 7.34
CA GLY A 25 -2.66 -3.63 6.58
C GLY A 25 -4.19 -3.57 6.63
N VAL A 26 -4.76 -3.40 7.82
CA VAL A 26 -6.23 -3.30 7.99
C VAL A 26 -6.79 -2.08 7.27
N ILE A 27 -6.17 -0.90 7.45
CA ILE A 27 -6.60 0.34 6.77
C ILE A 27 -6.54 0.14 5.26
N GLY A 28 -5.46 -0.43 4.71
CA GLY A 28 -5.31 -0.68 3.29
C GLY A 28 -6.39 -1.61 2.71
N ILE A 29 -6.73 -2.69 3.42
CA ILE A 29 -7.80 -3.62 3.02
C ILE A 29 -9.16 -2.91 3.04
N VAL A 30 -9.47 -2.18 4.10
CA VAL A 30 -10.76 -1.51 4.28
C VAL A 30 -10.96 -0.44 3.20
N THR A 31 -9.97 0.42 2.96
CA THR A 31 -10.06 1.46 1.93
C THR A 31 -10.21 0.87 0.53
N SER A 32 -9.40 -0.14 0.18
CA SER A 32 -9.50 -0.82 -1.11
C SER A 32 -10.87 -1.45 -1.33
N ARG A 33 -11.48 -2.02 -0.29
CA ARG A 33 -12.83 -2.60 -0.39
C ARG A 33 -13.94 -1.55 -0.48
N ILE A 34 -13.78 -0.43 0.23
CA ILE A 34 -14.76 0.67 0.15
C ILE A 34 -14.77 1.25 -1.26
N ASP A 35 -13.63 1.62 -1.82
CA ASP A 35 -13.54 2.19 -3.16
C ASP A 35 -14.07 1.22 -4.23
N SER A 36 -13.76 -0.08 -4.12
CA SER A 36 -14.28 -1.09 -5.04
C SER A 36 -15.80 -1.28 -4.94
N ARG A 37 -16.39 -1.17 -3.75
CA ARG A 37 -17.84 -1.25 -3.54
C ARG A 37 -18.54 0.00 -4.06
N GLU A 38 -18.03 1.19 -3.74
CA GLU A 38 -18.57 2.45 -4.25
C GLU A 38 -18.56 2.47 -5.77
N TYR A 39 -17.45 2.07 -6.40
CA TYR A 39 -17.37 1.97 -7.86
C TYR A 39 -18.43 1.02 -8.43
N LYS A 40 -18.55 -0.22 -7.89
CA LYS A 40 -19.51 -1.22 -8.38
C LYS A 40 -20.98 -0.81 -8.17
N SER A 41 -21.27 0.00 -7.16
CA SER A 41 -22.62 0.47 -6.85
C SER A 41 -22.94 1.82 -7.48
N SER A 42 -21.96 2.49 -8.08
CA SER A 42 -22.18 3.78 -8.75
C SER A 42 -23.03 3.61 -10.00
N THR A 43 -24.06 4.44 -10.11
CA THR A 43 -24.92 4.52 -11.30
C THR A 43 -24.40 5.53 -12.32
N ASP A 44 -23.42 6.35 -11.95
CA ASP A 44 -22.83 7.38 -12.81
C ASP A 44 -21.34 7.10 -12.98
N ILE A 45 -21.02 6.32 -14.00
CA ILE A 45 -19.66 5.99 -14.42
C ILE A 45 -19.44 6.61 -15.79
N ARG A 46 -18.36 7.40 -15.94
CA ARG A 46 -18.06 8.14 -17.16
C ARG A 46 -16.62 7.90 -17.61
N LYS A 47 -16.43 7.77 -18.93
CA LYS A 47 -15.10 7.88 -19.53
C LYS A 47 -14.86 9.32 -19.91
N ILE A 48 -13.76 9.87 -19.46
CA ILE A 48 -13.40 11.28 -19.68
C ILE A 48 -11.92 11.41 -20.01
N SER A 49 -11.58 12.48 -20.72
CA SER A 49 -10.17 12.81 -20.95
C SER A 49 -9.64 13.65 -19.79
N ALA A 50 -8.56 13.20 -19.17
CA ALA A 50 -7.88 13.87 -18.09
C ALA A 50 -6.51 14.38 -18.53
N VAL A 51 -6.12 15.57 -18.09
CA VAL A 51 -4.82 16.18 -18.42
C VAL A 51 -3.76 15.64 -17.47
N ILE A 52 -2.63 15.19 -17.99
CA ILE A 52 -1.47 14.74 -17.22
C ILE A 52 -0.77 15.96 -16.62
N VAL A 53 -0.80 16.07 -15.30
CA VAL A 53 -0.13 17.15 -14.55
C VAL A 53 1.32 16.77 -14.22
N ASP A 54 1.55 15.48 -13.96
CA ASP A 54 2.85 14.92 -13.59
C ASP A 54 2.87 13.42 -13.91
N PHE A 55 4.03 12.84 -14.20
CA PHE A 55 4.14 11.41 -14.42
C PHE A 55 5.50 10.88 -14.00
N SER A 56 5.55 9.59 -13.70
CA SER A 56 6.77 8.83 -13.49
C SER A 56 6.59 7.41 -14.01
N THR A 57 7.70 6.76 -14.36
CA THR A 57 7.73 5.38 -14.82
C THR A 57 8.59 4.55 -13.87
N GLN A 58 8.27 3.29 -13.76
CA GLN A 58 9.01 2.31 -12.98
C GLN A 58 9.04 0.98 -13.73
N ASP A 59 10.24 0.55 -14.11
CA ASP A 59 10.44 -0.76 -14.73
C ASP A 59 10.58 -1.84 -13.68
N ASP A 60 9.91 -2.97 -13.91
CA ASP A 60 10.11 -4.22 -13.19
C ASP A 60 10.93 -5.15 -14.07
N LYS A 61 12.06 -5.62 -13.55
CA LYS A 61 13.02 -6.48 -14.28
C LYS A 61 13.00 -7.88 -13.72
N ASP A 62 13.24 -8.85 -14.57
CA ASP A 62 13.46 -10.24 -14.17
C ASP A 62 14.91 -10.48 -13.71
N ASP A 63 15.20 -11.72 -13.35
CA ASP A 63 16.54 -12.12 -12.84
C ASP A 63 17.64 -12.00 -13.91
N SER A 64 17.29 -11.96 -15.21
CA SER A 64 18.21 -11.71 -16.33
C SER A 64 18.45 -10.23 -16.58
N GLY A 65 17.69 -9.35 -15.94
CA GLY A 65 17.75 -7.90 -16.10
C GLY A 65 16.82 -7.36 -17.19
N ASP A 66 16.03 -8.23 -17.83
CA ASP A 66 15.07 -7.83 -18.85
C ASP A 66 13.82 -7.24 -18.22
N VAL A 67 13.28 -6.18 -18.86
CA VAL A 67 12.07 -5.52 -18.38
C VAL A 67 10.86 -6.41 -18.66
N ARG A 68 10.18 -6.87 -17.60
CA ARG A 68 8.94 -7.66 -17.68
C ARG A 68 7.74 -6.78 -17.96
N TYR A 69 7.62 -5.68 -17.21
CA TYR A 69 6.58 -4.67 -17.41
C TYR A 69 7.07 -3.30 -16.93
N THR A 70 6.46 -2.25 -17.47
CA THR A 70 6.65 -0.86 -17.01
C THR A 70 5.36 -0.39 -16.35
N THR A 71 5.46 0.18 -15.15
CA THR A 71 4.35 0.84 -14.47
C THR A 71 4.45 2.35 -14.72
N TYR A 72 3.41 2.89 -15.36
CA TYR A 72 3.24 4.32 -15.61
C TYR A 72 2.35 4.90 -14.52
N LYS A 73 2.85 5.91 -13.80
CA LYS A 73 2.13 6.58 -12.72
C LYS A 73 1.86 8.02 -13.11
N PHE A 74 0.61 8.37 -13.28
CA PHE A 74 0.18 9.71 -13.68
C PHE A 74 -0.54 10.42 -12.54
N LYS A 75 -0.21 11.70 -12.33
CA LYS A 75 -1.11 12.62 -11.64
C LYS A 75 -1.94 13.32 -12.69
N VAL A 76 -3.23 13.18 -12.60
CA VAL A 76 -4.15 13.74 -13.61
C VAL A 76 -5.08 14.77 -13.01
N SER A 77 -5.53 15.71 -13.85
CA SER A 77 -6.56 16.69 -13.52
C SER A 77 -7.67 16.58 -14.56
N TYR A 78 -8.91 16.57 -14.12
CA TYR A 78 -10.09 16.47 -14.98
C TYR A 78 -11.22 17.37 -14.49
N VAL A 79 -12.13 17.74 -15.39
CA VAL A 79 -13.26 18.64 -15.09
C VAL A 79 -14.55 17.87 -15.34
N ILE A 80 -15.45 17.87 -14.36
CA ILE A 80 -16.80 17.34 -14.47
C ILE A 80 -17.78 18.37 -13.91
N ASP A 81 -18.79 18.70 -14.67
CA ASP A 81 -19.83 19.66 -14.31
C ASP A 81 -19.24 21.00 -13.80
N GLY A 82 -18.16 21.49 -14.44
CA GLY A 82 -17.48 22.73 -14.11
C GLY A 82 -16.57 22.68 -12.87
N LYS A 83 -16.48 21.55 -12.16
CA LYS A 83 -15.63 21.36 -11.00
C LYS A 83 -14.36 20.59 -11.39
N THR A 84 -13.20 21.07 -10.94
CA THR A 84 -11.91 20.42 -11.19
C THR A 84 -11.60 19.40 -10.11
N TYR A 85 -11.23 18.21 -10.56
CA TYR A 85 -10.79 17.09 -9.72
C TYR A 85 -9.33 16.73 -10.03
N LYS A 86 -8.65 16.11 -9.08
CA LYS A 86 -7.30 15.58 -9.25
C LYS A 86 -7.25 14.15 -8.75
N GLY A 87 -6.48 13.32 -9.44
CA GLY A 87 -6.33 11.91 -9.06
C GLY A 87 -4.97 11.35 -9.46
N LYS A 88 -4.72 10.14 -9.01
CA LYS A 88 -3.58 9.33 -9.44
C LYS A 88 -4.12 8.18 -10.27
N TYR A 89 -3.53 7.97 -11.43
CA TYR A 89 -3.83 6.88 -12.35
C TYR A 89 -2.55 6.09 -12.59
N GLU A 90 -2.61 4.79 -12.44
CA GLU A 90 -1.48 3.89 -12.70
C GLU A 90 -1.87 2.91 -13.80
N GLU A 91 -0.96 2.64 -14.70
CA GLU A 91 -1.13 1.65 -15.75
C GLU A 91 0.10 0.77 -15.82
N ARG A 92 -0.11 -0.54 -15.77
CA ARG A 92 0.94 -1.53 -15.91
C ARG A 92 0.90 -2.12 -17.32
N VAL A 93 1.98 -1.92 -18.06
CA VAL A 93 2.10 -2.38 -19.43
C VAL A 93 3.21 -3.43 -19.53
N TRP A 94 2.84 -4.64 -19.94
CA TRP A 94 3.79 -5.72 -20.18
C TRP A 94 4.68 -5.42 -21.38
N SER A 95 5.95 -5.78 -21.28
CA SER A 95 6.93 -5.55 -22.36
C SER A 95 6.56 -6.26 -23.67
N SER A 96 5.80 -7.36 -23.59
CA SER A 96 5.26 -8.05 -24.75
C SER A 96 4.17 -7.27 -25.51
N ASN A 97 3.57 -6.25 -24.88
CA ASN A 97 2.57 -5.40 -25.51
C ASN A 97 3.22 -4.12 -26.06
N TYR A 98 3.96 -4.27 -27.16
CA TYR A 98 4.74 -3.20 -27.77
C TYR A 98 3.92 -1.98 -28.19
N GLU A 99 2.73 -2.18 -28.73
CA GLU A 99 1.87 -1.10 -29.20
C GLU A 99 1.41 -0.21 -28.02
N ARG A 100 0.93 -0.85 -26.96
CA ARG A 100 0.49 -0.15 -25.75
C ARG A 100 1.66 0.56 -25.07
N LYS A 101 2.81 -0.12 -24.95
CA LYS A 101 4.02 0.48 -24.39
C LYS A 101 4.46 1.71 -25.17
N TYR A 102 4.50 1.62 -26.50
CA TYR A 102 4.84 2.75 -27.38
C TYR A 102 3.90 3.94 -27.22
N THR A 103 2.62 3.71 -27.00
CA THR A 103 1.64 4.75 -26.76
C THR A 103 1.92 5.46 -25.44
N TYR A 104 2.16 4.72 -24.35
CA TYR A 104 2.43 5.29 -23.05
C TYR A 104 3.81 5.96 -22.94
N ASP A 105 4.83 5.45 -23.61
CA ASP A 105 6.17 6.03 -23.65
C ASP A 105 6.21 7.42 -24.31
N LYS A 106 5.21 7.75 -25.13
CA LYS A 106 5.09 9.06 -25.79
C LYS A 106 4.39 10.11 -24.95
N LEU A 107 3.62 9.71 -23.93
CA LEU A 107 2.87 10.64 -23.10
C LEU A 107 3.81 11.57 -22.34
N ARG A 108 3.41 12.83 -22.26
CA ARG A 108 4.14 13.90 -21.56
C ARG A 108 3.18 14.69 -20.68
N LYS A 109 3.74 15.49 -19.79
CA LYS A 109 2.98 16.48 -19.02
C LYS A 109 2.26 17.45 -19.97
N GLY A 110 0.99 17.64 -19.77
CA GLY A 110 0.10 18.45 -20.61
C GLY A 110 -0.72 17.62 -21.61
N ASP A 111 -0.30 16.38 -21.92
CA ASP A 111 -1.09 15.50 -22.77
C ASP A 111 -2.36 15.04 -22.04
N THR A 112 -3.28 14.47 -22.80
CA THR A 112 -4.52 13.92 -22.27
C THR A 112 -4.49 12.39 -22.30
N ILE A 113 -5.13 11.78 -21.30
CA ILE A 113 -5.33 10.35 -21.20
C ILE A 113 -6.79 10.07 -20.86
N ASP A 114 -7.36 9.05 -21.48
CA ASP A 114 -8.73 8.64 -21.17
C ASP A 114 -8.73 7.83 -19.88
N VAL A 115 -9.55 8.26 -18.94
CA VAL A 115 -9.72 7.63 -17.64
C VAL A 115 -11.19 7.40 -17.37
N GLU A 116 -11.46 6.39 -16.56
CA GLU A 116 -12.79 6.12 -16.06
C GLU A 116 -12.96 6.73 -14.67
N VAL A 117 -14.08 7.43 -14.47
CA VAL A 117 -14.45 8.07 -13.20
C VAL A 117 -15.83 7.61 -12.77
N TYR A 118 -16.06 7.62 -11.48
CA TYR A 118 -17.36 7.27 -10.91
C TYR A 118 -17.78 8.27 -9.84
N LYS A 119 -19.08 8.44 -9.68
CA LYS A 119 -19.66 9.30 -8.64
C LYS A 119 -19.72 8.54 -7.33
N THR A 120 -19.12 9.10 -6.29
CA THR A 120 -19.16 8.54 -4.94
C THR A 120 -20.51 8.79 -4.26
N SER A 121 -20.80 8.08 -3.19
CA SER A 121 -21.98 8.29 -2.35
C SER A 121 -22.07 9.72 -1.78
N LYS A 122 -20.93 10.43 -1.70
CA LYS A 122 -20.87 11.83 -1.26
C LYS A 122 -21.12 12.85 -2.38
N GLY A 123 -21.31 12.39 -3.62
CA GLY A 123 -21.55 13.24 -4.77
C GLY A 123 -20.30 13.75 -5.49
N ASP A 124 -19.11 13.45 -5.00
CA ASP A 124 -17.82 13.77 -5.65
C ASP A 124 -17.46 12.68 -6.68
N TYR A 125 -16.62 13.05 -7.66
CA TYR A 125 -16.10 12.09 -8.64
C TYR A 125 -14.70 11.63 -8.28
N LYS A 126 -14.45 10.32 -8.36
CA LYS A 126 -13.15 9.68 -8.21
C LYS A 126 -12.78 8.89 -9.46
N LEU A 127 -11.49 8.69 -9.67
CA LEU A 127 -11.00 7.72 -10.66
C LEU A 127 -11.45 6.31 -10.27
N ALA A 128 -11.80 5.52 -11.28
CA ALA A 128 -12.11 4.11 -11.09
C ALA A 128 -10.93 3.42 -10.37
N PRO A 129 -11.21 2.58 -9.37
CA PRO A 129 -10.16 1.88 -8.67
C PRO A 129 -9.46 0.92 -9.63
N GLU A 130 -8.16 1.09 -9.78
CA GLU A 130 -7.36 0.11 -10.49
C GLU A 130 -7.36 -1.19 -9.69
N GLY A 131 -7.68 -2.28 -10.36
CA GLY A 131 -7.56 -3.61 -9.79
C GLY A 131 -6.07 -3.95 -9.57
N ASN A 132 -5.45 -3.41 -8.53
CA ASN A 132 -4.10 -3.76 -8.16
C ASN A 132 -4.10 -4.95 -7.17
N PRO A 133 -4.09 -6.20 -7.68
CA PRO A 133 -4.13 -7.40 -6.83
C PRO A 133 -2.87 -7.50 -5.95
N VAL A 134 -1.74 -6.93 -6.40
CA VAL A 134 -0.48 -6.96 -5.65
C VAL A 134 -0.55 -6.06 -4.42
N GLY A 135 -1.12 -4.86 -4.56
CA GLY A 135 -1.33 -3.97 -3.41
C GLY A 135 -2.22 -4.61 -2.34
N PHE A 136 -3.31 -5.24 -2.76
CA PHE A 136 -4.20 -5.95 -1.85
C PHE A 136 -3.49 -7.12 -1.14
N LEU A 137 -2.69 -7.92 -1.87
CA LEU A 137 -1.91 -9.02 -1.29
C LEU A 137 -0.87 -8.52 -0.28
N LEU A 138 -0.21 -7.40 -0.54
CA LEU A 138 0.73 -6.78 0.41
C LEU A 138 0.04 -6.38 1.71
N TYR A 139 -1.15 -5.81 1.64
CA TYR A 139 -1.93 -5.48 2.85
C TYR A 139 -2.34 -6.74 3.61
N CYS A 140 -2.76 -7.79 2.91
CA CYS A 140 -3.07 -9.07 3.54
C CYS A 140 -1.85 -9.72 4.20
N ALA A 141 -0.65 -9.59 3.61
CA ALA A 141 0.59 -10.11 4.17
C ALA A 141 1.10 -9.30 5.37
N ALA A 142 0.86 -7.98 5.41
CA ALA A 142 1.31 -7.11 6.48
C ALA A 142 0.71 -7.50 7.86
N ILE A 143 -0.52 -8.01 7.88
CA ILE A 143 -1.21 -8.41 9.11
C ILE A 143 -0.50 -9.61 9.79
N PRO A 144 -0.32 -10.78 9.12
CA PRO A 144 0.35 -11.92 9.75
C PRO A 144 1.82 -11.64 10.08
N VAL A 145 2.52 -10.85 9.27
CA VAL A 145 3.90 -10.43 9.56
C VAL A 145 3.96 -9.57 10.83
N GLY A 146 3.09 -8.57 10.95
CA GLY A 146 2.99 -7.74 12.14
C GLY A 146 2.63 -8.55 13.38
N LEU A 147 1.68 -9.49 13.27
CA LEU A 147 1.29 -10.38 14.35
C LEU A 147 2.46 -11.28 14.80
N PHE A 148 3.22 -11.82 13.86
CA PHE A 148 4.41 -12.63 14.14
C PHE A 148 5.42 -11.88 15.01
N PHE A 149 5.73 -10.63 14.68
CA PHE A 149 6.63 -9.80 15.49
C PHE A 149 6.09 -9.57 16.90
N VAL A 150 4.81 -9.28 17.05
CA VAL A 150 4.18 -9.07 18.36
C VAL A 150 4.24 -10.34 19.21
N VAL A 151 3.95 -11.51 18.63
CA VAL A 151 3.96 -12.81 19.34
C VAL A 151 5.38 -13.16 19.82
N ILE A 152 6.40 -12.99 18.98
CA ILE A 152 7.80 -13.24 19.35
C ILE A 152 8.18 -12.34 20.54
N MET A 153 7.83 -11.06 20.50
CA MET A 153 8.18 -10.12 21.56
C MET A 153 7.47 -10.45 22.88
N ILE A 154 6.20 -10.85 22.85
CA ILE A 154 5.47 -11.31 24.03
C ILE A 154 6.14 -12.57 24.62
N TYR A 155 6.54 -13.50 23.76
CA TYR A 155 7.23 -14.71 24.20
C TYR A 155 8.57 -14.39 24.89
N ASP A 156 9.38 -13.50 24.33
CA ASP A 156 10.65 -13.09 24.90
C ASP A 156 10.48 -12.39 26.27
N ILE A 157 9.51 -11.50 26.38
CA ILE A 157 9.17 -10.83 27.66
C ILE A 157 8.72 -11.87 28.70
N ALA A 158 7.87 -12.81 28.33
CA ALA A 158 7.38 -13.87 29.23
C ALA A 158 8.52 -14.78 29.71
N LYS A 159 9.45 -15.13 28.81
CA LYS A 159 10.65 -15.94 29.12
C LYS A 159 11.56 -15.22 30.11
N ASP A 160 11.81 -13.92 29.92
CA ASP A 160 12.64 -13.13 30.82
C ASP A 160 12.01 -12.97 32.21
N ASN A 161 10.70 -12.80 32.28
CA ASN A 161 9.97 -12.72 33.53
C ASN A 161 10.02 -14.06 34.31
N ARG A 162 9.93 -15.20 33.63
CA ARG A 162 10.09 -16.53 34.27
C ARG A 162 11.47 -16.73 34.86
N LYS A 163 12.55 -16.33 34.13
CA LYS A 163 13.92 -16.42 34.63
C LYS A 163 14.10 -15.59 35.90
N LYS A 164 13.61 -14.34 35.91
CA LYS A 164 13.70 -13.47 37.10
C LYS A 164 12.97 -14.06 38.31
N LYS A 165 11.81 -14.68 38.09
CA LYS A 165 11.06 -15.31 39.18
C LYS A 165 11.86 -16.47 39.78
N SER A 166 12.46 -17.34 38.96
CA SER A 166 13.29 -18.46 39.45
C SER A 166 14.56 -18.00 40.18
N GLU A 167 15.21 -16.92 39.70
CA GLU A 167 16.37 -16.34 40.39
C GLU A 167 16.00 -15.77 41.77
N ASN A 168 14.89 -15.04 41.86
CA ASN A 168 14.43 -14.49 43.13
C ASN A 168 14.00 -15.58 44.13
N GLU A 169 13.40 -16.68 43.68
CA GLU A 169 13.05 -17.82 44.52
C GLU A 169 14.25 -18.58 45.06
N MET A 170 15.36 -18.61 44.31
CA MET A 170 16.64 -19.18 44.77
C MET A 170 17.29 -18.33 45.86
N ILE A 171 17.33 -16.99 45.66
CA ILE A 171 17.92 -16.06 46.63
C ILE A 171 17.12 -16.04 47.95
N SER A 172 15.81 -16.27 47.93
CA SER A 172 14.97 -16.27 49.13
C SER A 172 15.06 -17.56 49.99
N LYS A 173 15.78 -18.54 49.50
CA LYS A 173 15.97 -19.85 50.18
C LYS A 173 17.35 -20.01 50.83
N GLU A 174 18.25 -19.09 50.60
CA GLU A 174 19.52 -18.90 51.33
C GLU A 174 19.31 -17.97 52.55
#